data_be9ddd67b8c4e402b900cdeb8b8f5369
#
_entry.id   be9ddd67b8c4e402b900cdeb8b8f5369
#
_cell.length_a   1.000
_cell.length_b   1.000
_cell.length_c   1.000
_cell.angle_alpha   90.00
_cell.angle_beta   90.00
_cell.angle_gamma   90.00
#
_symmetry.space_group_name_H-M   'P 1'
#
loop_
_entity.id
_entity.type
_entity.pdbx_description
1 polymer ?
#
loop_
_entity_poly.entity_id
_entity_poly.type
_entity_poly.pdbx_seq_one_letter_code
_entity_poly.pdbx_strand_id
1 'polypeptide(L)'
;MTLPADARYSVDVLFNDYDSTYSDINKASLLASVKAAKDLNADVIIAMLHWGVEYEIQPDEMQNKIADMLFQNGVDVILGSHSHEVGPMEKRTVTVDGEEKTVFIAYSLGNFFSSMTEGTSQATCILNLEFTMDAETGETAISDISYQPVYIADNGEGAATRYEVLPIRSAKASSAFADLTPVFNEAIATLKKNTGSSLDSGN
;
A
#
# COMPACT_ATOMS: atom_id res chain seq x y z
N MET A 1 -10.78 2.55 16.34
CA MET A 1 -10.68 4.06 16.37
C MET A 1 -12.10 4.61 16.26
N THR A 2 -12.55 5.39 17.24
CA THR A 2 -13.89 5.97 17.20
C THR A 2 -13.82 7.30 16.45
N LEU A 3 -14.54 7.43 15.35
CA LEU A 3 -14.63 8.71 14.63
C LEU A 3 -15.43 9.73 15.45
N PRO A 4 -15.01 11.01 15.47
CA PRO A 4 -15.86 12.08 16.00
C PRO A 4 -17.21 12.10 15.28
N ALA A 5 -18.27 12.52 15.98
CA ALA A 5 -19.64 12.45 15.46
C ALA A 5 -19.86 13.23 14.13
N ASP A 6 -19.03 14.23 13.87
CA ASP A 6 -19.03 15.05 12.65
C ASP A 6 -18.12 14.50 11.53
N ALA A 7 -17.18 13.63 11.86
CA ALA A 7 -16.24 13.07 10.89
C ALA A 7 -16.93 12.16 9.84
N ARG A 8 -18.07 11.58 10.16
CA ARG A 8 -18.86 10.74 9.23
C ARG A 8 -19.27 11.44 7.92
N TYR A 9 -19.19 12.75 7.88
CA TYR A 9 -19.47 13.55 6.67
C TYR A 9 -18.21 13.89 5.87
N SER A 10 -17.03 13.57 6.41
CA SER A 10 -15.73 13.92 5.83
C SER A 10 -14.85 12.71 5.57
N VAL A 11 -15.26 11.53 6.00
CA VAL A 11 -14.47 10.28 5.88
C VAL A 11 -15.36 9.18 5.32
N ASP A 12 -14.92 8.58 4.23
CA ASP A 12 -15.51 7.35 3.70
C ASP A 12 -15.11 6.19 4.60
N VAL A 13 -16.09 5.50 5.17
CA VAL A 13 -15.85 4.35 6.04
C VAL A 13 -16.04 3.05 5.28
N LEU A 14 -15.12 2.10 5.50
CA LEU A 14 -15.15 0.77 4.86
C LEU A 14 -16.29 -0.12 5.38
N PHE A 15 -16.75 0.13 6.63
CA PHE A 15 -17.74 -0.68 7.32
C PHE A 15 -18.88 0.17 7.85
N ASN A 16 -20.12 -0.33 7.73
CA ASN A 16 -21.29 0.32 8.35
C ASN A 16 -21.23 0.24 9.88
N ASP A 17 -20.61 -0.82 10.41
CA ASP A 17 -20.40 -1.11 11.84
C ASP A 17 -18.97 -0.74 12.31
N TYR A 18 -18.39 0.35 11.77
CA TYR A 18 -17.02 0.80 12.04
C TYR A 18 -16.73 1.13 13.52
N ASP A 19 -17.75 1.27 14.33
CA ASP A 19 -17.66 1.52 15.79
C ASP A 19 -17.79 0.25 16.65
N SER A 20 -17.91 -0.93 16.02
CA SER A 20 -18.17 -2.18 16.73
C SER A 20 -17.38 -3.37 16.21
N THR A 21 -17.86 -4.08 15.21
CA THR A 21 -17.34 -5.40 14.84
C THR A 21 -16.58 -5.45 13.51
N TYR A 22 -16.66 -4.41 12.68
CA TYR A 22 -16.02 -4.34 11.36
C TYR A 22 -16.38 -5.52 10.45
N SER A 23 -17.65 -5.94 10.49
CA SER A 23 -18.14 -7.11 9.76
C SER A 23 -19.11 -6.80 8.63
N ASP A 24 -19.72 -5.63 8.65
CA ASP A 24 -20.69 -5.16 7.64
C ASP A 24 -20.01 -4.15 6.69
N ILE A 25 -19.52 -4.67 5.56
CA ILE A 25 -18.83 -3.85 4.54
C ILE A 25 -19.82 -2.82 3.96
N ASN A 26 -19.42 -1.53 3.97
CA ASN A 26 -20.18 -0.43 3.36
C ASN A 26 -20.07 -0.44 1.83
N LYS A 27 -20.63 -1.49 1.22
CA LYS A 27 -20.59 -1.69 -0.23
C LYS A 27 -21.17 -0.51 -1.00
N ALA A 28 -22.24 0.09 -0.49
CA ALA A 28 -22.92 1.19 -1.17
C ALA A 28 -22.01 2.40 -1.36
N SER A 29 -21.30 2.83 -0.33
CA SER A 29 -20.35 3.96 -0.39
C SER A 29 -19.15 3.63 -1.27
N LEU A 30 -18.53 2.45 -1.07
CA LEU A 30 -17.36 2.03 -1.83
C LEU A 30 -17.65 1.97 -3.33
N LEU A 31 -18.76 1.34 -3.72
CA LEU A 31 -19.12 1.24 -5.14
C LEU A 31 -19.60 2.55 -5.73
N ALA A 32 -20.20 3.45 -4.93
CA ALA A 32 -20.52 4.80 -5.38
C ALA A 32 -19.25 5.59 -5.72
N SER A 33 -18.19 5.48 -4.90
CA SER A 33 -16.90 6.13 -5.15
C SER A 33 -16.22 5.58 -6.42
N VAL A 34 -16.24 4.27 -6.62
CA VAL A 34 -15.73 3.64 -7.86
C VAL A 34 -16.53 4.11 -9.08
N LYS A 35 -17.86 4.13 -8.95
CA LYS A 35 -18.72 4.63 -10.03
C LYS A 35 -18.43 6.08 -10.38
N ALA A 36 -18.24 6.94 -9.38
CA ALA A 36 -17.90 8.34 -9.61
C ALA A 36 -16.58 8.51 -10.37
N ALA A 37 -15.57 7.68 -10.07
CA ALA A 37 -14.31 7.68 -10.82
C ALA A 37 -14.51 7.24 -12.29
N LYS A 38 -15.31 6.21 -12.52
CA LYS A 38 -15.69 5.76 -13.88
C LYS A 38 -16.45 6.83 -14.66
N ASP A 39 -17.38 7.52 -14.01
CA ASP A 39 -18.16 8.60 -14.63
C ASP A 39 -17.28 9.80 -15.06
N LEU A 40 -16.09 9.94 -14.48
CA LEU A 40 -15.06 10.91 -14.90
C LEU A 40 -14.20 10.41 -16.08
N ASN A 41 -14.46 9.21 -16.59
CA ASN A 41 -13.66 8.54 -17.63
C ASN A 41 -12.18 8.42 -17.23
N ALA A 42 -11.92 8.03 -15.98
CA ALA A 42 -10.57 7.77 -15.53
C ALA A 42 -9.99 6.54 -16.23
N ASP A 43 -8.78 6.67 -16.79
CA ASP A 43 -8.06 5.57 -17.44
C ASP A 43 -7.53 4.55 -16.43
N VAL A 44 -7.24 4.99 -15.21
CA VAL A 44 -6.76 4.17 -14.09
C VAL A 44 -7.48 4.59 -12.80
N ILE A 45 -8.00 3.62 -12.06
CA ILE A 45 -8.66 3.83 -10.77
C ILE A 45 -7.79 3.21 -9.67
N ILE A 46 -7.26 4.05 -8.78
CA ILE A 46 -6.47 3.64 -7.63
C ILE A 46 -7.27 3.86 -6.35
N ALA A 47 -7.54 2.77 -5.62
CA ALA A 47 -8.16 2.85 -4.30
C ALA A 47 -7.08 2.91 -3.20
N MET A 48 -7.11 3.96 -2.38
CA MET A 48 -6.25 4.10 -1.21
C MET A 48 -7.06 3.74 0.04
N LEU A 49 -6.68 2.69 0.74
CA LEU A 49 -7.44 2.12 1.85
C LEU A 49 -6.64 2.14 3.14
N HIS A 50 -7.29 2.58 4.23
CA HIS A 50 -6.75 2.51 5.59
C HIS A 50 -7.51 1.40 6.33
N TRP A 51 -6.90 0.22 6.47
CA TRP A 51 -7.59 -1.01 6.86
C TRP A 51 -6.68 -2.04 7.52
N GLY A 52 -7.28 -3.15 8.01
CA GLY A 52 -6.55 -4.23 8.65
C GLY A 52 -6.31 -3.97 10.14
N VAL A 53 -5.29 -4.61 10.70
CA VAL A 53 -4.94 -4.57 12.12
C VAL A 53 -3.50 -4.07 12.27
N GLU A 54 -3.25 -3.21 13.29
CA GLU A 54 -1.90 -2.70 13.57
C GLU A 54 -0.93 -3.86 13.82
N TYR A 55 0.26 -3.78 13.19
CA TYR A 55 1.37 -4.74 13.25
C TYR A 55 1.07 -6.12 12.63
N GLU A 56 -0.10 -6.32 12.04
CA GLU A 56 -0.40 -7.53 11.28
C GLU A 56 0.07 -7.38 9.83
N ILE A 57 0.91 -8.33 9.38
CA ILE A 57 1.48 -8.32 8.03
C ILE A 57 0.51 -8.98 7.04
N GLN A 58 -0.12 -10.09 7.45
CA GLN A 58 -1.00 -10.84 6.57
C GLN A 58 -2.40 -10.23 6.54
N PRO A 59 -3.01 -10.11 5.36
CA PRO A 59 -4.36 -9.57 5.24
C PRO A 59 -5.40 -10.51 5.86
N ASP A 60 -6.39 -9.92 6.45
CA ASP A 60 -7.54 -10.64 6.98
C ASP A 60 -8.58 -10.97 5.89
N GLU A 61 -9.64 -11.68 6.28
CA GLU A 61 -10.71 -12.08 5.38
C GLU A 61 -11.50 -10.88 4.81
N MET A 62 -11.66 -9.81 5.62
CA MET A 62 -12.39 -8.62 5.20
C MET A 62 -11.61 -7.79 4.20
N GLN A 63 -10.31 -7.67 4.39
CA GLN A 63 -9.44 -7.04 3.39
C GLN A 63 -9.51 -7.77 2.05
N ASN A 64 -9.47 -9.09 2.06
CA ASN A 64 -9.60 -9.89 0.83
C ASN A 64 -10.97 -9.70 0.15
N LYS A 65 -12.07 -9.72 0.92
CA LYS A 65 -13.43 -9.50 0.38
C LYS A 65 -13.60 -8.10 -0.23
N ILE A 66 -13.06 -7.08 0.42
CA ILE A 66 -13.11 -5.70 -0.09
C ILE A 66 -12.28 -5.59 -1.36
N ALA A 67 -11.06 -6.16 -1.38
CA ALA A 67 -10.20 -6.15 -2.55
C ALA A 67 -10.86 -6.81 -3.77
N ASP A 68 -11.40 -8.01 -3.60
CA ASP A 68 -12.08 -8.74 -4.67
C ASP A 68 -13.28 -7.95 -5.19
N MET A 69 -14.09 -7.37 -4.30
CA MET A 69 -15.23 -6.55 -4.68
C MET A 69 -14.79 -5.31 -5.49
N LEU A 70 -13.76 -4.60 -5.07
CA LEU A 70 -13.28 -3.40 -5.75
C LEU A 70 -12.71 -3.74 -7.12
N PHE A 71 -11.91 -4.78 -7.24
CA PHE A 71 -11.36 -5.24 -8.52
C PHE A 71 -12.43 -5.67 -9.50
N GLN A 72 -13.42 -6.45 -9.05
CA GLN A 72 -14.56 -6.86 -9.88
C GLN A 72 -15.41 -5.67 -10.36
N ASN A 73 -15.33 -4.53 -9.69
CA ASN A 73 -16.02 -3.31 -10.08
C ASN A 73 -15.12 -2.29 -10.80
N GLY A 74 -13.89 -2.68 -11.18
CA GLY A 74 -13.05 -1.93 -12.11
C GLY A 74 -11.99 -1.05 -11.46
N VAL A 75 -11.65 -1.26 -10.18
CA VAL A 75 -10.43 -0.71 -9.59
C VAL A 75 -9.23 -1.44 -10.18
N ASP A 76 -8.17 -0.70 -10.52
CA ASP A 76 -6.94 -1.24 -11.11
C ASP A 76 -5.89 -1.54 -10.06
N VAL A 77 -5.80 -0.68 -9.06
CA VAL A 77 -4.77 -0.74 -8.02
C VAL A 77 -5.39 -0.49 -6.65
N ILE A 78 -4.97 -1.26 -5.66
CA ILE A 78 -5.28 -1.00 -4.26
C ILE A 78 -3.97 -0.74 -3.52
N LEU A 79 -3.91 0.40 -2.82
CA LEU A 79 -2.81 0.78 -1.94
C LEU A 79 -3.32 0.85 -0.50
N GLY A 80 -2.93 -0.12 0.31
CA GLY A 80 -3.31 -0.22 1.70
C GLY A 80 -2.35 0.51 2.64
N SER A 81 -2.86 0.80 3.83
CA SER A 81 -2.13 1.39 4.95
C SER A 81 -2.81 0.99 6.27
N HIS A 82 -2.28 1.38 7.41
CA HIS A 82 -2.74 1.19 8.77
C HIS A 82 -1.88 0.24 9.59
N SER A 83 -1.49 -0.92 9.07
CA SER A 83 -0.76 -1.92 9.87
C SER A 83 0.61 -1.42 10.36
N HIS A 84 1.14 -0.34 9.80
CA HIS A 84 2.50 0.17 10.03
C HIS A 84 3.62 -0.76 9.55
N GLU A 85 3.27 -1.92 9.02
CA GLU A 85 4.15 -2.91 8.42
C GLU A 85 3.94 -2.96 6.91
N VAL A 86 4.99 -3.20 6.13
CA VAL A 86 4.82 -3.50 4.70
C VAL A 86 4.23 -4.89 4.56
N GLY A 87 3.05 -4.98 3.98
CA GLY A 87 2.32 -6.21 3.75
C GLY A 87 2.60 -6.87 2.40
N PRO A 88 1.91 -7.98 2.09
CA PRO A 88 1.98 -8.64 0.80
C PRO A 88 1.64 -7.71 -0.36
N MET A 89 2.29 -7.96 -1.49
CA MET A 89 2.03 -7.28 -2.75
C MET A 89 1.76 -8.31 -3.84
N GLU A 90 0.66 -8.17 -4.53
CA GLU A 90 0.18 -9.18 -5.48
C GLU A 90 -0.27 -8.55 -6.80
N LYS A 91 0.22 -9.12 -7.89
CA LYS A 91 -0.36 -8.95 -9.21
C LYS A 91 -1.41 -10.05 -9.42
N ARG A 92 -2.64 -9.68 -9.79
CA ARG A 92 -3.75 -10.61 -10.00
C ARG A 92 -4.31 -10.44 -11.39
N THR A 93 -4.90 -11.50 -11.94
CA THR A 93 -5.78 -11.44 -13.12
C THR A 93 -7.21 -11.59 -12.63
N VAL A 94 -8.06 -10.66 -13.01
CA VAL A 94 -9.49 -10.66 -12.68
C VAL A 94 -10.31 -10.54 -13.96
N THR A 95 -11.55 -11.01 -13.93
CA THR A 95 -12.49 -10.82 -15.04
C THR A 95 -13.45 -9.69 -14.70
N VAL A 96 -13.44 -8.64 -15.52
CA VAL A 96 -14.33 -7.48 -15.40
C VAL A 96 -15.10 -7.36 -16.71
N ASP A 97 -16.43 -7.36 -16.63
CA ASP A 97 -17.33 -7.27 -17.80
C ASP A 97 -17.06 -8.31 -18.91
N GLY A 98 -16.49 -9.47 -18.53
CA GLY A 98 -16.18 -10.59 -19.43
C GLY A 98 -14.76 -10.56 -20.01
N GLU A 99 -13.96 -9.56 -19.69
CA GLU A 99 -12.57 -9.40 -20.14
C GLU A 99 -11.58 -9.62 -18.99
N GLU A 100 -10.45 -10.26 -19.31
CA GLU A 100 -9.36 -10.43 -18.33
C GLU A 100 -8.57 -9.14 -18.17
N LYS A 101 -8.37 -8.72 -16.93
CA LYS A 101 -7.63 -7.53 -16.57
C LYS A 101 -6.57 -7.83 -15.51
N THR A 102 -5.36 -7.32 -15.71
CA THR A 102 -4.33 -7.34 -14.68
C THR A 102 -4.53 -6.19 -13.70
N VAL A 103 -4.58 -6.52 -12.41
CA VAL A 103 -4.73 -5.58 -11.29
C VAL A 103 -3.61 -5.78 -10.27
N PHE A 104 -3.41 -4.81 -9.40
CA PHE A 104 -2.36 -4.87 -8.39
C PHE A 104 -2.87 -4.46 -7.01
N ILE A 105 -2.38 -5.14 -5.97
CA ILE A 105 -2.62 -4.76 -4.59
C ILE A 105 -1.32 -4.75 -3.79
N ALA A 106 -1.13 -3.68 -3.02
CA ALA A 106 -0.24 -3.65 -1.86
C ALA A 106 -1.13 -3.55 -0.63
N TYR A 107 -1.19 -4.59 0.20
CA TYR A 107 -2.09 -4.63 1.36
C TYR A 107 -1.73 -3.58 2.42
N SER A 108 -0.45 -3.26 2.54
CA SER A 108 0.03 -2.09 3.28
C SER A 108 1.41 -1.68 2.76
N LEU A 109 1.61 -0.38 2.63
CA LEU A 109 2.91 0.22 2.28
C LEU A 109 3.79 0.49 3.51
N GLY A 110 3.28 0.22 4.73
CA GLY A 110 3.98 0.56 5.96
C GLY A 110 4.03 2.06 6.24
N ASN A 111 5.00 2.46 7.05
CA ASN A 111 5.26 3.87 7.37
C ASN A 111 6.22 4.48 6.35
N PHE A 112 5.93 5.70 5.86
CA PHE A 112 6.92 6.44 5.06
C PHE A 112 7.78 7.36 5.93
N PHE A 113 7.17 8.04 6.91
CA PHE A 113 7.84 8.88 7.89
C PHE A 113 7.13 8.72 9.24
N SER A 114 7.83 8.18 10.23
CA SER A 114 7.24 7.84 11.53
C SER A 114 8.29 7.84 12.64
N SER A 115 7.82 8.02 13.87
CA SER A 115 8.61 7.80 15.09
C SER A 115 8.45 6.38 15.66
N MET A 116 7.71 5.51 14.99
CA MET A 116 7.44 4.15 15.46
C MET A 116 8.64 3.25 15.22
N THR A 117 8.94 2.41 16.21
CA THR A 117 10.08 1.48 16.19
C THR A 117 9.67 0.05 16.53
N GLU A 118 8.37 -0.20 16.75
CA GLU A 118 7.83 -1.53 17.03
C GLU A 118 7.89 -2.41 15.78
N GLY A 119 8.14 -3.69 16.00
CA GLY A 119 8.18 -4.69 14.94
C GLY A 119 9.22 -4.38 13.87
N THR A 120 8.81 -4.37 12.62
CA THR A 120 9.62 -4.00 11.46
C THR A 120 9.17 -2.68 10.81
N SER A 121 8.44 -1.85 11.56
CA SER A 121 7.80 -0.60 11.10
C SER A 121 8.76 0.47 10.55
N GLN A 122 10.06 0.34 10.81
CA GLN A 122 11.10 1.19 10.23
C GLN A 122 11.53 0.74 8.81
N ALA A 123 11.23 -0.51 8.42
CA ALA A 123 11.48 -1.01 7.08
C ALA A 123 10.28 -0.70 6.18
N THR A 124 10.48 0.13 5.17
CA THR A 124 9.41 0.58 4.27
C THR A 124 9.88 0.63 2.82
N CYS A 125 9.01 1.05 1.93
CA CYS A 125 9.35 1.12 0.52
C CYS A 125 8.69 2.30 -0.20
N ILE A 126 9.31 2.68 -1.31
CA ILE A 126 8.69 3.52 -2.34
C ILE A 126 8.24 2.59 -3.45
N LEU A 127 6.93 2.48 -3.65
CA LEU A 127 6.34 1.70 -4.73
C LEU A 127 6.36 2.50 -6.03
N ASN A 128 6.81 1.86 -7.12
CA ASN A 128 6.76 2.43 -8.46
C ASN A 128 5.78 1.60 -9.30
N LEU A 129 4.83 2.29 -9.92
CA LEU A 129 3.85 1.72 -10.84
C LEU A 129 4.02 2.41 -12.19
N GLU A 130 4.19 1.63 -13.24
CA GLU A 130 4.22 2.13 -14.61
C GLU A 130 2.96 1.68 -15.35
N PHE A 131 2.33 2.61 -16.05
CA PHE A 131 1.16 2.35 -16.86
C PHE A 131 1.48 2.68 -18.31
N THR A 132 1.03 1.83 -19.21
CA THR A 132 1.17 2.06 -20.66
C THR A 132 -0.22 2.10 -21.27
N MET A 133 -0.46 3.12 -22.09
CA MET A 133 -1.67 3.25 -22.90
C MET A 133 -1.39 2.76 -24.31
N ASP A 134 -2.23 1.88 -24.81
CA ASP A 134 -2.21 1.49 -26.23
C ASP A 134 -2.73 2.64 -27.09
N ALA A 135 -1.95 3.06 -28.08
CA ALA A 135 -2.27 4.23 -28.90
C ALA A 135 -3.40 3.98 -29.90
N GLU A 136 -3.72 2.73 -30.21
CA GLU A 136 -4.77 2.37 -31.17
C GLU A 136 -6.11 2.15 -30.45
N THR A 137 -6.11 1.50 -29.29
CA THR A 137 -7.32 1.17 -28.54
C THR A 137 -7.66 2.19 -27.46
N GLY A 138 -6.65 2.91 -26.96
CA GLY A 138 -6.77 3.79 -25.79
C GLY A 138 -6.79 3.03 -24.45
N GLU A 139 -6.62 1.72 -24.46
CA GLU A 139 -6.60 0.90 -23.26
C GLU A 139 -5.33 1.12 -22.45
N THR A 140 -5.48 1.27 -21.15
CA THR A 140 -4.37 1.44 -20.20
C THR A 140 -4.16 0.17 -19.38
N ALA A 141 -2.90 -0.28 -19.28
CA ALA A 141 -2.50 -1.45 -18.52
C ALA A 141 -1.30 -1.16 -17.62
N ILE A 142 -1.16 -1.93 -16.53
CA ILE A 142 0.03 -1.92 -15.68
C ILE A 142 1.16 -2.60 -16.45
N SER A 143 2.20 -1.85 -16.83
CA SER A 143 3.36 -2.35 -17.59
C SER A 143 4.49 -2.81 -16.69
N ASP A 144 4.77 -2.10 -15.59
CA ASP A 144 5.80 -2.50 -14.62
C ASP A 144 5.39 -2.18 -13.19
N ILE A 145 5.89 -2.99 -12.25
CA ILE A 145 5.72 -2.82 -10.81
C ILE A 145 7.03 -3.12 -10.13
N SER A 146 7.55 -2.17 -9.40
CA SER A 146 8.78 -2.32 -8.63
C SER A 146 8.73 -1.52 -7.34
N TYR A 147 9.61 -1.81 -6.38
CA TYR A 147 9.75 -0.97 -5.21
C TYR A 147 11.21 -0.72 -4.83
N GLN A 148 11.46 0.42 -4.23
CA GLN A 148 12.74 0.78 -3.64
C GLN A 148 12.67 0.60 -2.12
N PRO A 149 13.51 -0.27 -1.53
CA PRO A 149 13.61 -0.40 -0.08
C PRO A 149 14.08 0.90 0.58
N VAL A 150 13.41 1.26 1.67
CA VAL A 150 13.68 2.45 2.46
C VAL A 150 13.73 2.08 3.94
N TYR A 151 14.55 2.78 4.71
CA TYR A 151 14.65 2.65 6.16
C TYR A 151 14.42 3.99 6.84
N ILE A 152 13.64 3.99 7.91
CA ILE A 152 13.41 5.17 8.75
C ILE A 152 14.42 5.12 9.90
N ALA A 153 15.45 5.94 9.83
CA ALA A 153 16.45 6.05 10.88
C ALA A 153 16.01 7.01 11.99
N ASP A 154 16.16 6.61 13.25
CA ASP A 154 16.08 7.52 14.41
C ASP A 154 17.51 7.88 14.82
N ASN A 155 17.91 9.11 14.58
CA ASN A 155 19.24 9.65 14.90
C ASN A 155 19.35 10.08 16.37
N GLY A 156 18.31 9.85 17.17
CA GLY A 156 18.27 10.15 18.59
C GLY A 156 17.82 11.57 18.93
N GLU A 157 17.56 11.76 20.22
CA GLU A 157 17.17 13.07 20.76
C GLU A 157 18.34 14.06 20.67
N GLY A 158 18.05 15.26 20.20
CA GLY A 158 19.05 16.34 20.05
C GLY A 158 19.75 16.35 18.69
N ALA A 159 19.53 15.37 17.82
CA ALA A 159 19.99 15.43 16.44
C ALA A 159 19.28 16.56 15.67
N ALA A 160 19.99 17.20 14.74
CA ALA A 160 19.41 18.25 13.89
C ALA A 160 18.22 17.73 13.06
N THR A 161 18.31 16.46 12.64
CA THR A 161 17.21 15.70 12.02
C THR A 161 17.04 14.40 12.80
N ARG A 162 16.01 14.30 13.61
CA ARG A 162 15.78 13.12 14.43
C ARG A 162 15.42 11.91 13.60
N TYR A 163 14.42 12.04 12.74
CA TYR A 163 13.98 10.95 11.85
C TYR A 163 14.37 11.26 10.42
N GLU A 164 14.94 10.28 9.75
CA GLU A 164 15.43 10.42 8.40
C GLU A 164 15.00 9.22 7.55
N VAL A 165 14.49 9.48 6.35
CA VAL A 165 14.08 8.47 5.39
C VAL A 165 15.25 8.16 4.47
N LEU A 166 15.82 6.97 4.60
CA LEU A 166 17.03 6.56 3.89
C LEU A 166 16.70 5.54 2.79
N PRO A 167 16.84 5.88 1.50
CA PRO A 167 16.84 4.89 0.43
C PRO A 167 18.00 3.93 0.63
N ILE A 168 17.72 2.69 1.03
CA ILE A 168 18.71 1.73 1.57
C ILE A 168 19.88 1.53 0.62
N ARG A 169 19.63 1.42 -0.69
CA ARG A 169 20.69 1.15 -1.67
C ARG A 169 21.69 2.29 -1.77
N SER A 170 21.19 3.53 -1.85
CA SER A 170 22.03 4.72 -1.87
C SER A 170 22.76 4.92 -0.54
N ALA A 171 22.07 4.66 0.58
CA ALA A 171 22.65 4.76 1.91
C ALA A 171 23.79 3.74 2.11
N LYS A 172 23.64 2.49 1.67
CA LYS A 172 24.69 1.45 1.71
C LYS A 172 25.93 1.83 0.90
N ALA A 173 25.79 2.61 -0.14
CA ALA A 173 26.93 3.09 -0.94
C ALA A 173 27.71 4.23 -0.25
N SER A 174 27.17 4.82 0.81
CA SER A 174 27.78 5.92 1.55
C SER A 174 28.48 5.43 2.80
N SER A 175 29.73 5.88 3.02
CA SER A 175 30.46 5.62 4.25
C SER A 175 29.84 6.26 5.49
N ALA A 176 28.99 7.28 5.33
CA ALA A 176 28.26 7.93 6.42
C ALA A 176 27.29 7.00 7.16
N PHE A 177 26.83 5.93 6.50
CA PHE A 177 25.88 4.97 7.05
C PHE A 177 26.46 3.54 7.16
N ALA A 178 27.79 3.41 7.19
CA ALA A 178 28.46 2.10 7.23
C ALA A 178 28.00 1.24 8.42
N ASP A 179 27.79 1.86 9.58
CA ASP A 179 27.36 1.18 10.81
C ASP A 179 25.91 0.67 10.72
N LEU A 180 25.09 1.21 9.81
CA LEU A 180 23.72 0.78 9.57
C LEU A 180 23.61 -0.38 8.56
N THR A 181 24.72 -0.83 7.97
CA THR A 181 24.70 -1.91 6.97
C THR A 181 24.00 -3.19 7.44
N PRO A 182 24.18 -3.68 8.68
CA PRO A 182 23.45 -4.86 9.16
C PRO A 182 21.93 -4.61 9.20
N VAL A 183 21.50 -3.45 9.69
CA VAL A 183 20.08 -3.05 9.77
C VAL A 183 19.46 -2.94 8.38
N PHE A 184 20.18 -2.36 7.43
CA PHE A 184 19.73 -2.29 6.03
C PHE A 184 19.54 -3.66 5.39
N ASN A 185 20.44 -4.61 5.68
CA ASN A 185 20.32 -5.98 5.17
C ASN A 185 19.09 -6.68 5.76
N GLU A 186 18.84 -6.48 7.05
CA GLU A 186 17.65 -7.00 7.73
C GLU A 186 16.37 -6.39 7.16
N ALA A 187 16.33 -5.07 6.96
CA ALA A 187 15.19 -4.37 6.36
C ALA A 187 14.87 -4.91 4.95
N ILE A 188 15.89 -5.10 4.09
CA ILE A 188 15.69 -5.70 2.76
C ILE A 188 15.12 -7.12 2.87
N ALA A 189 15.67 -7.95 3.77
CA ALA A 189 15.20 -9.32 3.96
C ALA A 189 13.75 -9.36 4.45
N THR A 190 13.40 -8.47 5.37
CA THR A 190 12.05 -8.27 5.89
C THR A 190 11.08 -7.89 4.76
N LEU A 191 11.41 -6.88 3.98
CA LEU A 191 10.57 -6.43 2.87
C LEU A 191 10.34 -7.56 1.87
N LYS A 192 11.39 -8.30 1.47
CA LYS A 192 11.26 -9.45 0.56
C LYS A 192 10.35 -10.54 1.13
N LYS A 193 10.46 -10.82 2.42
CA LYS A 193 9.61 -11.79 3.10
C LYS A 193 8.16 -11.33 3.13
N ASN A 194 7.91 -10.07 3.50
CA ASN A 194 6.58 -9.53 3.73
C ASN A 194 5.84 -9.32 2.42
N THR A 195 6.49 -8.74 1.42
CA THR A 195 5.88 -8.54 0.08
C THR A 195 5.62 -9.84 -0.65
N GLY A 196 6.29 -10.94 -0.27
CA GLY A 196 6.17 -12.24 -0.96
C GLY A 196 6.62 -12.21 -2.41
N SER A 197 7.38 -11.18 -2.81
CA SER A 197 7.53 -10.87 -4.22
C SER A 197 8.97 -10.75 -4.68
N SER A 198 9.14 -11.00 -5.97
CA SER A 198 10.32 -10.67 -6.77
C SER A 198 10.31 -9.21 -7.27
N LEU A 199 9.39 -8.38 -6.77
CA LEU A 199 9.16 -7.01 -7.25
C LEU A 199 10.25 -6.00 -6.85
N ASP A 200 11.19 -6.39 -5.99
CA ASP A 200 12.34 -5.52 -5.65
C ASP A 200 13.08 -5.10 -6.94
N SER A 201 13.14 -3.80 -7.17
CA SER A 201 13.77 -3.18 -8.33
C SER A 201 15.27 -3.44 -8.43
N GLY A 202 15.80 -4.54 -8.08
CA GLY A 202 17.18 -5.07 -8.28
C GLY A 202 18.35 -4.12 -8.59
N ASN A 203 18.04 -2.87 -8.95
CA ASN A 203 18.98 -1.82 -9.37
C ASN A 203 19.12 -0.71 -8.35
#